data_ad8fc5470b5da6402ab240eecbedd883
#
_entry.id   ad8fc5470b5da6402ab240eecbedd883
#
_cell.length_a   1.000
_cell.length_b   1.000
_cell.length_c   1.000
_cell.angle_alpha   90.00
_cell.angle_beta   90.00
_cell.angle_gamma   90.00
#
_symmetry.space_group_name_H-M   'P 1'
#
loop_
_entity.id
_entity.type
_entity.pdbx_description
1 polymer ?
#
loop_
_entity_poly.entity_id
_entity_poly.type
_entity_poly.pdbx_seq_one_letter_code
_entity_poly.pdbx_strand_id
1 'polypeptide(L)'
;AEGSRREDWMEYMETVCEKRQICPELVKAVIEQESGWDPEAVNGDCIGLMQISQISQWPRMQKLGVVDLMDPYENILTGVDLLEELFEQYEDPAAVLMYYNAGYSDRFGLNAYQQGRVSDYAKRVLQRAEELERLHGKRDAG
;
A
#
# COMPACT_ATOMS: atom_id res chain seq x y z
N ALA A 1 21.00 7.20 11.54
CA ALA A 1 19.90 7.83 12.25
C ALA A 1 18.55 7.32 11.68
N GLU A 2 17.54 7.29 12.54
CA GLU A 2 16.22 6.77 12.15
C GLU A 2 15.56 7.60 11.06
N GLY A 3 15.76 8.92 11.06
CA GLY A 3 15.23 9.81 10.01
C GLY A 3 15.77 9.49 8.64
N SER A 4 17.07 9.16 8.52
CA SER A 4 17.66 8.79 7.23
C SER A 4 17.16 7.45 6.73
N ARG A 5 16.81 6.52 7.63
CA ARG A 5 16.21 5.24 7.27
C ARG A 5 14.85 5.42 6.60
N ARG A 6 14.02 6.29 7.16
CA ARG A 6 12.70 6.55 6.58
C ARG A 6 12.83 7.18 5.20
N GLU A 7 13.75 8.09 5.03
CA GLU A 7 14.04 8.69 3.73
C GLU A 7 14.51 7.66 2.72
N ASP A 8 15.35 6.72 3.16
CA ASP A 8 15.83 5.62 2.32
C ASP A 8 14.66 4.72 1.89
N TRP A 9 13.74 4.42 2.81
CA TRP A 9 12.54 3.63 2.50
C TRP A 9 11.66 4.33 1.48
N MET A 10 11.48 5.64 1.63
CA MET A 10 10.69 6.45 0.69
C MET A 10 11.32 6.44 -0.71
N GLU A 11 12.64 6.61 -0.78
CA GLU A 11 13.36 6.59 -2.05
C GLU A 11 13.22 5.23 -2.74
N TYR A 12 13.39 4.15 -1.98
CA TYR A 12 13.20 2.79 -2.49
C TYR A 12 11.77 2.59 -3.00
N MET A 13 10.79 3.03 -2.22
CA MET A 13 9.38 2.92 -2.59
C MET A 13 9.11 3.67 -3.91
N GLU A 14 9.64 4.87 -4.06
CA GLU A 14 9.48 5.65 -5.28
C GLU A 14 10.09 4.93 -6.48
N THR A 15 11.25 4.30 -6.30
CA THR A 15 11.91 3.52 -7.35
C THR A 15 11.06 2.30 -7.77
N VAL A 16 10.54 1.56 -6.81
CA VAL A 16 9.68 0.40 -7.09
C VAL A 16 8.39 0.84 -7.78
N CYS A 17 7.79 1.92 -7.31
CA CYS A 17 6.56 2.47 -7.88
C CYS A 17 6.76 2.90 -9.34
N GLU A 18 7.87 3.55 -9.63
CA GLU A 18 8.20 3.97 -11.00
C GLU A 18 8.31 2.77 -11.93
N LYS A 19 9.04 1.73 -11.51
CA LYS A 19 9.22 0.51 -12.31
C LYS A 19 7.90 -0.20 -12.58
N ARG A 20 6.99 -0.17 -11.63
CA ARG A 20 5.72 -0.90 -11.70
C ARG A 20 4.54 -0.02 -12.10
N GLN A 21 4.81 1.26 -12.35
CA GLN A 21 3.78 2.24 -12.77
C GLN A 21 2.64 2.35 -11.76
N ILE A 22 2.99 2.39 -10.49
CA ILE A 22 2.05 2.63 -9.39
C ILE A 22 2.32 4.03 -8.83
N CYS A 23 1.26 4.78 -8.56
CA CYS A 23 1.36 6.13 -8.00
C CYS A 23 2.06 6.11 -6.62
N PRO A 24 3.22 6.75 -6.46
CA PRO A 24 3.93 6.74 -5.18
C PRO A 24 3.16 7.45 -4.06
N GLU A 25 2.39 8.49 -4.37
CA GLU A 25 1.57 9.18 -3.37
C GLU A 25 0.50 8.26 -2.80
N LEU A 26 -0.04 7.37 -3.63
CA LEU A 26 -1.01 6.36 -3.18
C LEU A 26 -0.35 5.41 -2.18
N VAL A 27 0.85 4.92 -2.49
CA VAL A 27 1.59 4.00 -1.61
C VAL A 27 1.96 4.70 -0.30
N LYS A 28 2.39 5.96 -0.36
CA LYS A 28 2.65 6.75 0.86
C LYS A 28 1.40 6.85 1.74
N ALA A 29 0.26 7.14 1.12
CA ALA A 29 -1.01 7.23 1.86
C ALA A 29 -1.39 5.90 2.50
N VAL A 30 -1.15 4.78 1.81
CA VAL A 30 -1.39 3.44 2.36
C VAL A 30 -0.49 3.21 3.58
N ILE A 31 0.80 3.49 3.47
CA ILE A 31 1.76 3.29 4.57
C ILE A 31 1.37 4.16 5.78
N GLU A 32 1.01 5.41 5.57
CA GLU A 32 0.55 6.30 6.64
C GLU A 32 -0.67 5.72 7.34
N GLN A 33 -1.65 5.25 6.58
CA GLN A 33 -2.90 4.72 7.13
C GLN A 33 -2.68 3.38 7.83
N GLU A 34 -1.83 2.50 7.28
CA GLU A 34 -1.66 1.15 7.80
C GLU A 34 -0.78 1.10 9.04
N SER A 35 0.32 1.81 9.05
CA SER A 35 1.32 1.70 10.14
C SER A 35 1.86 3.03 10.64
N GLY A 36 1.62 4.13 9.95
CA GLY A 36 2.28 5.39 10.26
C GLY A 36 3.81 5.29 10.12
N TRP A 37 4.30 4.51 9.18
CA TRP A 37 5.71 4.25 8.93
C TRP A 37 6.40 3.44 10.03
N ASP A 38 5.66 2.62 10.77
CA ASP A 38 6.24 1.70 11.77
C ASP A 38 6.53 0.35 11.12
N PRO A 39 7.82 0.00 10.89
CA PRO A 39 8.16 -1.27 10.25
C PRO A 39 7.87 -2.49 11.13
N GLU A 40 7.69 -2.29 12.43
CA GLU A 40 7.44 -3.37 13.38
C GLU A 40 5.98 -3.50 13.77
N ALA A 41 5.09 -2.75 13.13
CA ALA A 41 3.65 -2.81 13.42
C ALA A 41 3.10 -4.21 13.12
N VAL A 42 2.36 -4.76 14.07
CA VAL A 42 1.74 -6.09 13.93
C VAL A 42 0.30 -6.03 14.40
N ASN A 43 -0.62 -6.45 13.53
CA ASN A 43 -2.04 -6.56 13.84
C ASN A 43 -2.54 -7.90 13.30
N GLY A 44 -2.69 -8.89 14.21
CA GLY A 44 -2.98 -10.25 13.78
C GLY A 44 -1.83 -10.81 12.95
N ASP A 45 -2.13 -11.24 11.72
CA ASP A 45 -1.11 -11.71 10.79
C ASP A 45 -0.61 -10.63 9.82
N CYS A 46 -1.08 -9.39 9.99
CA CYS A 46 -0.65 -8.26 9.17
C CYS A 46 0.58 -7.59 9.79
N ILE A 47 1.61 -7.41 8.99
CA ILE A 47 2.95 -7.04 9.47
C ILE A 47 3.50 -5.86 8.67
N GLY A 48 4.14 -4.95 9.40
CA GLY A 48 5.05 -3.94 8.86
C GLY A 48 4.40 -2.72 8.24
N LEU A 49 5.18 -2.02 7.44
CA LEU A 49 4.80 -0.71 6.89
C LEU A 49 3.46 -0.70 6.16
N MET A 50 3.21 -1.70 5.33
CA MET A 50 2.01 -1.79 4.52
C MET A 50 0.99 -2.80 5.06
N GLN A 51 1.24 -3.35 6.25
CA GLN A 51 0.36 -4.31 6.92
C GLN A 51 -0.01 -5.49 6.02
N ILE A 52 1.02 -6.20 5.59
CA ILE A 52 0.86 -7.35 4.70
C ILE A 52 0.46 -8.59 5.50
N SER A 53 -0.60 -9.27 5.07
CA SER A 53 -1.00 -10.54 5.67
C SER A 53 0.01 -11.62 5.29
N GLN A 54 0.77 -12.11 6.26
CA GLN A 54 1.77 -13.15 6.03
C GLN A 54 1.14 -14.43 5.51
N ILE A 55 -0.03 -14.76 6.01
CA ILE A 55 -0.75 -15.98 5.59
C ILE A 55 -1.26 -15.84 4.16
N SER A 56 -2.00 -14.78 3.88
CA SER A 56 -2.62 -14.59 2.56
C SER A 56 -1.60 -14.34 1.46
N GLN A 57 -0.52 -13.65 1.77
CA GLN A 57 0.47 -13.25 0.77
C GLN A 57 1.71 -14.16 0.74
N TRP A 58 1.66 -15.31 1.42
CA TRP A 58 2.76 -16.27 1.42
C TRP A 58 3.23 -16.66 0.00
N PRO A 59 2.31 -16.99 -0.94
CA PRO A 59 2.75 -17.32 -2.30
C PRO A 59 3.45 -16.15 -3.00
N ARG A 60 3.00 -14.91 -2.75
CA ARG A 60 3.62 -13.71 -3.30
C ARG A 60 5.01 -13.52 -2.73
N MET A 61 5.16 -13.70 -1.42
CA MET A 61 6.46 -13.59 -0.77
C MET A 61 7.47 -14.58 -1.37
N GLN A 62 7.04 -15.81 -1.61
CA GLN A 62 7.91 -16.83 -2.21
C GLN A 62 8.32 -16.44 -3.64
N LYS A 63 7.40 -15.97 -4.43
CA LYS A 63 7.66 -15.51 -5.79
C LYS A 63 8.70 -14.37 -5.81
N LEU A 64 8.62 -13.45 -4.85
CA LEU A 64 9.49 -12.28 -4.77
C LEU A 64 10.81 -12.54 -4.02
N GLY A 65 10.95 -13.68 -3.35
CA GLY A 65 12.11 -13.95 -2.51
C GLY A 65 12.07 -13.21 -1.19
N VAL A 66 10.90 -12.81 -0.73
CA VAL A 66 10.71 -12.09 0.54
C VAL A 66 10.64 -13.08 1.69
N VAL A 67 11.42 -12.84 2.74
CA VAL A 67 11.48 -13.73 3.92
C VAL A 67 11.10 -13.02 5.21
N ASP A 68 11.17 -11.69 5.27
CA ASP A 68 10.92 -10.93 6.49
C ASP A 68 10.09 -9.68 6.21
N LEU A 69 8.81 -9.71 6.59
CA LEU A 69 7.91 -8.57 6.39
C LEU A 69 8.18 -7.41 7.37
N MET A 70 9.02 -7.60 8.38
CA MET A 70 9.48 -6.49 9.22
C MET A 70 10.64 -5.72 8.59
N ASP A 71 11.25 -6.28 7.55
CA ASP A 71 12.21 -5.53 6.74
C ASP A 71 11.43 -4.53 5.89
N PRO A 72 11.70 -3.21 6.02
CA PRO A 72 10.93 -2.20 5.29
C PRO A 72 10.97 -2.36 3.79
N TYR A 73 12.12 -2.74 3.24
CA TYR A 73 12.28 -2.91 1.80
C TYR A 73 11.48 -4.10 1.28
N GLU A 74 11.54 -5.22 1.97
CA GLU A 74 10.77 -6.42 1.61
C GLU A 74 9.28 -6.19 1.75
N ASN A 75 8.87 -5.45 2.76
CA ASN A 75 7.47 -5.10 2.98
C ASN A 75 6.92 -4.23 1.84
N ILE A 76 7.66 -3.17 1.49
CA ILE A 76 7.29 -2.26 0.41
C ILE A 76 7.20 -3.01 -0.93
N LEU A 77 8.19 -3.85 -1.23
CA LEU A 77 8.17 -4.63 -2.48
C LEU A 77 6.92 -5.52 -2.55
N THR A 78 6.61 -6.21 -1.47
CA THR A 78 5.44 -7.09 -1.40
C THR A 78 4.13 -6.31 -1.55
N GLY A 79 4.02 -5.18 -0.85
CA GLY A 79 2.81 -4.35 -0.91
C GLY A 79 2.58 -3.72 -2.27
N VAL A 80 3.62 -3.22 -2.91
CA VAL A 80 3.51 -2.63 -4.24
C VAL A 80 3.18 -3.71 -5.29
N ASP A 81 3.78 -4.89 -5.17
CA ASP A 81 3.45 -6.02 -6.06
C ASP A 81 1.97 -6.40 -5.94
N LEU A 82 1.44 -6.42 -4.72
CA LEU A 82 0.02 -6.69 -4.50
C LEU A 82 -0.85 -5.61 -5.12
N LEU A 83 -0.51 -4.34 -4.93
CA LEU A 83 -1.27 -3.23 -5.53
C LEU A 83 -1.24 -3.30 -7.07
N GLU A 84 -0.09 -3.62 -7.64
CA GLU A 84 0.03 -3.79 -9.10
C GLU A 84 -0.94 -4.84 -9.62
N GLU A 85 -0.99 -6.00 -8.97
CA GLU A 85 -1.92 -7.07 -9.35
C GLU A 85 -3.37 -6.61 -9.22
N LEU A 86 -3.71 -5.91 -8.13
CA LEU A 86 -5.06 -5.41 -7.93
C LEU A 86 -5.45 -4.37 -9.00
N PHE A 87 -4.53 -3.49 -9.40
CA PHE A 87 -4.78 -2.55 -10.48
C PHE A 87 -4.93 -3.21 -11.84
N GLU A 88 -4.32 -4.37 -12.04
CA GLU A 88 -4.54 -5.17 -13.26
C GLU A 88 -5.95 -5.77 -13.30
N GLN A 89 -6.50 -6.10 -12.13
CA GLN A 89 -7.83 -6.69 -12.01
C GLN A 89 -8.94 -5.65 -11.95
N TYR A 90 -8.70 -4.52 -11.30
CA TYR A 90 -9.70 -3.49 -11.04
C TYR A 90 -9.15 -2.13 -11.46
N GLU A 91 -9.86 -1.45 -12.35
CA GLU A 91 -9.41 -0.14 -12.84
C GLU A 91 -9.64 0.98 -11.83
N ASP A 92 -10.69 0.86 -11.01
CA ASP A 92 -11.07 1.87 -10.03
C ASP A 92 -10.16 1.81 -8.79
N PRO A 93 -9.42 2.90 -8.48
CA PRO A 93 -8.56 2.90 -7.30
C PRO A 93 -9.32 2.63 -5.99
N ALA A 94 -10.58 3.05 -5.88
CA ALA A 94 -11.38 2.76 -4.70
C ALA A 94 -11.58 1.25 -4.53
N ALA A 95 -11.85 0.54 -5.62
CA ALA A 95 -11.99 -0.92 -5.60
C ALA A 95 -10.68 -1.58 -5.18
N VAL A 96 -9.56 -1.14 -5.76
CA VAL A 96 -8.23 -1.66 -5.43
C VAL A 96 -7.97 -1.54 -3.92
N LEU A 97 -8.24 -0.37 -3.35
CA LEU A 97 -8.00 -0.13 -1.92
C LEU A 97 -8.94 -0.93 -1.03
N MET A 98 -10.19 -1.12 -1.44
CA MET A 98 -11.13 -1.92 -0.68
C MET A 98 -10.70 -3.38 -0.64
N TYR A 99 -10.25 -3.94 -1.76
CA TYR A 99 -9.72 -5.29 -1.80
C TYR A 99 -8.41 -5.42 -1.04
N TYR A 100 -7.55 -4.42 -1.12
CA TYR A 100 -6.30 -4.39 -0.37
C TYR A 100 -6.55 -4.48 1.14
N ASN A 101 -7.46 -3.64 1.63
CA ASN A 101 -7.77 -3.57 3.06
C ASN A 101 -8.54 -4.79 3.57
N ALA A 102 -9.51 -5.25 2.81
CA ALA A 102 -10.42 -6.33 3.23
C ALA A 102 -9.86 -7.73 3.00
N GLY A 103 -8.94 -7.87 2.04
CA GLY A 103 -8.42 -9.17 1.64
C GLY A 103 -9.39 -9.95 0.77
N TYR A 104 -8.90 -11.06 0.22
CA TYR A 104 -9.69 -11.87 -0.70
C TYR A 104 -10.86 -12.61 -0.04
N SER A 105 -10.81 -12.77 1.27
CA SER A 105 -11.85 -13.51 2.00
C SER A 105 -13.00 -12.63 2.46
N ASP A 106 -12.90 -11.32 2.30
CA ASP A 106 -13.93 -10.42 2.78
C ASP A 106 -14.98 -10.14 1.71
N ARG A 107 -16.04 -10.93 1.76
CA ARG A 107 -17.22 -10.73 0.93
C ARG A 107 -17.87 -9.36 1.15
N PHE A 108 -17.57 -8.73 2.30
CA PHE A 108 -18.14 -7.45 2.67
C PHE A 108 -17.63 -6.32 1.77
N GLY A 109 -16.32 -6.29 1.54
CA GLY A 109 -15.71 -5.31 0.64
C GLY A 109 -16.22 -5.43 -0.78
N LEU A 110 -16.29 -6.66 -1.29
CA LEU A 110 -16.80 -6.94 -2.63
C LEU A 110 -18.27 -6.51 -2.76
N ASN A 111 -19.11 -6.89 -1.79
CA ASN A 111 -20.52 -6.53 -1.81
C ASN A 111 -20.72 -5.01 -1.75
N ALA A 112 -19.96 -4.33 -0.89
CA ALA A 112 -20.04 -2.87 -0.78
C ALA A 112 -19.66 -2.19 -2.10
N TYR A 113 -18.61 -2.65 -2.74
CA TYR A 113 -18.19 -2.11 -4.04
C TYR A 113 -19.24 -2.35 -5.11
N GLN A 114 -19.79 -3.55 -5.20
CA GLN A 114 -20.83 -3.90 -6.16
C GLN A 114 -22.10 -3.07 -5.96
N GLN A 115 -22.36 -2.61 -4.74
CA GLN A 115 -23.47 -1.74 -4.41
C GLN A 115 -23.13 -0.25 -4.55
N GLY A 116 -21.97 0.09 -5.09
CA GLY A 116 -21.53 1.45 -5.30
C GLY A 116 -21.07 2.17 -4.03
N ARG A 117 -20.83 1.44 -2.94
CA ARG A 117 -20.33 2.04 -1.69
C ARG A 117 -18.82 2.00 -1.61
N VAL A 118 -18.22 3.10 -1.17
CA VAL A 118 -16.78 3.21 -0.95
C VAL A 118 -16.52 3.18 0.56
N SER A 119 -15.61 2.33 1.01
CA SER A 119 -15.28 2.21 2.43
C SER A 119 -14.59 3.47 2.96
N ASP A 120 -14.69 3.69 4.27
CA ASP A 120 -14.01 4.83 4.90
C ASP A 120 -12.49 4.75 4.73
N TYR A 121 -11.95 3.52 4.79
CA TYR A 121 -10.52 3.30 4.53
C TYR A 121 -10.13 3.82 3.14
N ALA A 122 -10.85 3.41 2.09
CA ALA A 122 -10.56 3.83 0.73
C ALA A 122 -10.69 5.34 0.56
N LYS A 123 -11.71 5.94 1.16
CA LYS A 123 -11.90 7.39 1.12
C LYS A 123 -10.74 8.13 1.76
N ARG A 124 -10.29 7.68 2.94
CA ARG A 124 -9.17 8.33 3.65
C ARG A 124 -7.88 8.24 2.87
N VAL A 125 -7.58 7.06 2.32
CA VAL A 125 -6.35 6.85 1.55
C VAL A 125 -6.36 7.71 0.28
N LEU A 126 -7.47 7.71 -0.47
CA LEU A 126 -7.57 8.50 -1.70
C LEU A 126 -7.47 9.99 -1.43
N GLN A 127 -8.11 10.47 -0.37
CA GLN A 127 -8.07 11.85 0.03
C GLN A 127 -6.64 12.29 0.38
N ARG A 128 -5.94 11.45 1.14
CA ARG A 128 -4.54 11.71 1.50
C ARG A 128 -3.63 11.66 0.29
N ALA A 129 -3.83 10.71 -0.61
CA ALA A 129 -3.04 10.62 -1.84
C ALA A 129 -3.19 11.88 -2.70
N GLU A 130 -4.42 12.39 -2.86
CA GLU A 130 -4.67 13.64 -3.57
C GLU A 130 -3.95 14.82 -2.93
N GLU A 131 -4.00 14.89 -1.60
CA GLU A 131 -3.31 15.95 -0.86
C GLU A 131 -1.81 15.89 -1.09
N LEU A 132 -1.22 14.70 -1.03
CA LEU A 132 0.20 14.51 -1.29
C LEU A 132 0.59 14.87 -2.73
N GLU A 133 -0.26 14.55 -3.70
CA GLU A 133 -0.04 14.94 -5.10
C GLU A 133 -0.03 16.46 -5.26
N ARG A 134 -0.95 17.15 -4.60
CA ARG A 134 -0.99 18.62 -4.64
C ARG A 134 0.23 19.25 -4.02
N LEU A 135 0.71 18.70 -2.90
CA LEU A 135 1.94 19.18 -2.25
C LEU A 135 3.16 18.95 -3.12
N HIS A 136 3.24 17.80 -3.77
CA HIS A 136 4.32 17.48 -4.70
C HIS A 136 4.30 18.42 -5.90
N GLY A 137 3.13 18.65 -6.50
CA GLY A 137 2.97 19.57 -7.62
C GLY A 137 3.40 21.00 -7.28
N LYS A 138 3.11 21.47 -6.07
CA LYS A 138 3.54 22.79 -5.61
C LYS A 138 5.07 22.90 -5.48
N ARG A 139 5.72 21.83 -5.02
CA ARG A 139 7.19 21.78 -4.94
C ARG A 139 7.82 21.85 -6.31
N ASP A 140 7.26 21.10 -7.25
CA ASP A 140 7.77 21.04 -8.62
C ASP A 140 7.53 22.37 -9.36
N ALA A 141 6.44 23.05 -9.05
CA ALA A 141 6.11 24.35 -9.65
C ALA A 141 6.90 25.50 -9.03
N GLY A 142 7.41 25.31 -7.83
CA GLY A 142 8.20 26.34 -7.14
C GLY A 142 9.67 26.21 -7.39
#